data_1a606d7a5d5198366c7f7298af59810c
#
_entry.id   1a606d7a5d5198366c7f7298af59810c
#
_cell.length_a   1.000
_cell.length_b   1.000
_cell.length_c   1.000
_cell.angle_alpha   90.00
_cell.angle_beta   90.00
_cell.angle_gamma   90.00
#
_symmetry.space_group_name_H-M   'P 1'
#
loop_
_entity.id
_entity.type
_entity.pdbx_description
1 polymer ?
#
loop_
_entity_poly.entity_id
_entity_poly.type
_entity_poly.pdbx_seq_one_letter_code
_entity_poly.pdbx_strand_id
1 'polypeptide(L)'
;REKAGKEAGLCFTSIYHYVTDEDNLHASYRDLEPGKAPGIDGVTKEEYGKDLEKNITDLAQRLAQLGYRPAPVLRAYIPKPGSDKKRPLGIPCFEDKLVQRAVARVLEQIYEADFLDCSYGYRPGRTCHQALDGLGRTIQRKKVSYVVESDIRGFFDHVNHEWLMKFLGLRIGDKRVLRLIWRMLKGGVMEDGLTHASEEGTPQGGSLSPLLSNVYLHYVLDLWFERRFRKQCRGEAYYFRFADDFLACFQYREDAARFLEELKERLEKFHLEVEPT
;
A
#
# COMPACT_ATOMS: atom_id res chain seq x y z
N ARG A 1 0.25 9.05 16.29
CA ARG A 1 0.20 7.61 16.55
C ARG A 1 -0.55 7.29 17.86
N GLU A 2 -0.17 7.91 18.97
CA GLU A 2 -0.79 7.65 20.29
C GLU A 2 -2.31 7.84 20.25
N LYS A 3 -2.80 8.95 19.69
CA LYS A 3 -4.23 9.22 19.54
C LYS A 3 -4.93 8.19 18.66
N ALA A 4 -4.30 7.74 17.56
CA ALA A 4 -4.86 6.71 16.69
C ALA A 4 -5.01 5.36 17.40
N GLY A 5 -4.05 5.00 18.26
CA GLY A 5 -4.11 3.76 19.04
C GLY A 5 -5.10 3.79 20.20
N LYS A 6 -5.33 4.98 20.81
CA LYS A 6 -6.28 5.12 21.93
C LYS A 6 -7.75 5.17 21.47
N GLU A 7 -8.00 5.74 20.31
CA GLU A 7 -9.35 5.98 19.79
C GLU A 7 -9.54 5.21 18.47
N ALA A 8 -9.88 3.92 18.60
CA ALA A 8 -10.21 3.09 17.44
C ALA A 8 -11.41 3.69 16.68
N GLY A 9 -11.23 3.94 15.37
CA GLY A 9 -12.27 4.54 14.53
C GLY A 9 -12.29 6.07 14.50
N LEU A 10 -11.39 6.77 15.22
CA LEU A 10 -11.25 8.22 15.12
C LEU A 10 -10.93 8.63 13.67
N CYS A 11 -11.74 9.53 13.11
CA CYS A 11 -11.51 10.12 11.80
C CYS A 11 -10.70 11.42 11.95
N PHE A 12 -9.52 11.48 11.33
CA PHE A 12 -8.60 12.61 11.40
C PHE A 12 -8.95 13.69 10.37
N THR A 13 -9.43 14.83 10.81
CA THR A 13 -9.97 15.90 9.94
C THR A 13 -8.98 17.02 9.63
N SER A 14 -7.84 17.10 10.34
CA SER A 14 -6.86 18.18 10.18
C SER A 14 -5.43 17.63 10.31
N ILE A 15 -4.94 17.01 9.23
CA ILE A 15 -3.60 16.41 9.17
C ILE A 15 -2.79 16.87 7.96
N TYR A 16 -3.39 17.68 7.07
CA TYR A 16 -2.71 18.14 5.86
C TYR A 16 -1.48 19.00 6.15
N HIS A 17 -1.51 19.79 7.23
CA HIS A 17 -0.37 20.62 7.64
C HIS A 17 0.87 19.78 7.96
N TYR A 18 0.73 18.55 8.46
CA TYR A 18 1.87 17.65 8.64
C TYR A 18 2.47 17.17 7.32
N VAL A 19 1.67 17.10 6.25
CA VAL A 19 2.19 16.74 4.92
C VAL A 19 2.98 17.88 4.31
N THR A 20 2.52 19.13 4.51
CA THR A 20 3.13 20.34 3.95
C THR A 20 4.25 20.92 4.81
N ASP A 21 4.51 20.35 5.97
CA ASP A 21 5.54 20.75 6.91
C ASP A 21 6.94 20.54 6.32
N GLU A 22 7.78 21.57 6.34
CA GLU A 22 9.13 21.54 5.78
C GLU A 22 10.01 20.50 6.49
N ASP A 23 9.87 20.32 7.82
CA ASP A 23 10.61 19.29 8.56
C ASP A 23 10.23 17.89 8.11
N ASN A 24 8.93 17.64 7.83
CA ASN A 24 8.49 16.37 7.28
C ASN A 24 9.01 16.17 5.84
N LEU A 25 9.03 17.19 5.01
CA LEU A 25 9.59 17.13 3.66
C LEU A 25 11.11 16.86 3.70
N HIS A 26 11.86 17.52 4.56
CA HIS A 26 13.28 17.24 4.78
C HIS A 26 13.52 15.82 5.28
N ALA A 27 12.72 15.34 6.22
CA ALA A 27 12.80 13.96 6.69
C ALA A 27 12.47 12.96 5.57
N SER A 28 11.49 13.27 4.73
CA SER A 28 11.14 12.46 3.58
C SER A 28 12.24 12.43 2.52
N TYR A 29 12.94 13.55 2.29
CA TYR A 29 14.12 13.58 1.42
C TYR A 29 15.23 12.66 1.94
N ARG A 30 15.48 12.66 3.25
CA ARG A 30 16.49 11.77 3.87
C ARG A 30 16.12 10.29 3.75
N ASP A 31 14.84 9.96 3.88
CA ASP A 31 14.33 8.58 3.78
C ASP A 31 14.47 7.99 2.36
N LEU A 32 14.47 8.82 1.32
CA LEU A 32 14.61 8.35 -0.06
C LEU A 32 16.04 7.96 -0.35
N GLU A 33 16.23 6.77 -0.95
CA GLU A 33 17.56 6.25 -1.31
C GLU A 33 18.15 7.02 -2.51
N PRO A 34 19.47 7.28 -2.52
CA PRO A 34 20.18 7.83 -3.68
C PRO A 34 20.30 6.81 -4.82
N GLY A 35 20.65 7.29 -6.01
CA GLY A 35 20.95 6.42 -7.17
C GLY A 35 19.73 5.70 -7.77
N LYS A 36 18.51 6.07 -7.40
CA LYS A 36 17.28 5.53 -8.03
C LYS A 36 16.96 6.26 -9.34
N ALA A 37 16.40 5.52 -10.28
CA ALA A 37 16.02 6.06 -11.59
C ALA A 37 15.12 7.31 -11.47
N PRO A 38 15.41 8.38 -12.26
CA PRO A 38 14.56 9.58 -12.33
C PRO A 38 13.26 9.30 -13.06
N GLY A 39 12.27 10.17 -12.85
CA GLY A 39 11.02 10.17 -13.61
C GLY A 39 11.17 10.85 -14.98
N ILE A 40 10.05 11.31 -15.54
CA ILE A 40 9.99 11.94 -16.87
C ILE A 40 10.76 13.25 -16.96
N ASP A 41 11.02 13.91 -15.82
CA ASP A 41 11.77 15.17 -15.71
C ASP A 41 13.28 14.97 -15.72
N GLY A 42 13.77 13.73 -15.61
CA GLY A 42 15.18 13.40 -15.53
C GLY A 42 15.87 13.82 -14.21
N VAL A 43 15.14 14.37 -13.23
CA VAL A 43 15.71 14.87 -11.99
C VAL A 43 16.00 13.73 -11.03
N THR A 44 17.26 13.62 -10.57
CA THR A 44 17.70 12.68 -9.54
C THR A 44 17.62 13.29 -8.15
N LYS A 45 17.79 12.46 -7.11
CA LYS A 45 17.91 12.95 -5.72
C LYS A 45 19.07 13.93 -5.55
N GLU A 46 20.19 13.62 -6.14
CA GLU A 46 21.42 14.41 -6.09
C GLU A 46 21.22 15.77 -6.78
N GLU A 47 20.56 15.78 -7.92
CA GLU A 47 20.24 17.02 -8.64
C GLU A 47 19.27 17.91 -7.85
N TYR A 48 18.18 17.32 -7.34
CA TYR A 48 17.21 18.03 -6.48
C TYR A 48 17.87 18.58 -5.21
N GLY A 49 18.84 17.84 -4.67
CA GLY A 49 19.57 18.20 -3.45
C GLY A 49 20.55 19.38 -3.59
N LYS A 50 20.92 19.81 -4.80
CA LYS A 50 21.83 20.97 -5.00
C LYS A 50 21.26 22.26 -4.44
N ASP A 51 19.94 22.46 -4.55
CA ASP A 51 19.22 23.62 -4.04
C ASP A 51 18.12 23.19 -3.05
N LEU A 52 18.43 22.23 -2.16
CA LEU A 52 17.45 21.53 -1.33
C LEU A 52 16.52 22.46 -0.56
N GLU A 53 17.06 23.44 0.17
CA GLU A 53 16.28 24.38 1.00
C GLU A 53 15.26 25.14 0.15
N LYS A 54 15.72 25.71 -0.97
CA LYS A 54 14.86 26.43 -1.90
C LYS A 54 13.76 25.53 -2.48
N ASN A 55 14.12 24.32 -2.91
CA ASN A 55 13.20 23.37 -3.51
C ASN A 55 12.15 22.89 -2.50
N ILE A 56 12.54 22.65 -1.25
CA ILE A 56 11.62 22.25 -0.17
C ILE A 56 10.64 23.37 0.17
N THR A 57 11.15 24.61 0.34
CA THR A 57 10.29 25.77 0.65
C THR A 57 9.29 26.03 -0.48
N ASP A 58 9.73 26.02 -1.75
CA ASP A 58 8.82 26.15 -2.91
C ASP A 58 7.76 25.03 -2.95
N LEU A 59 8.17 23.79 -2.74
CA LEU A 59 7.26 22.65 -2.71
C LEU A 59 6.23 22.77 -1.56
N ALA A 60 6.68 23.13 -0.34
CA ALA A 60 5.81 23.33 0.81
C ALA A 60 4.75 24.40 0.52
N GLN A 61 5.17 25.51 -0.11
CA GLN A 61 4.28 26.60 -0.49
C GLN A 61 3.24 26.16 -1.54
N ARG A 62 3.67 25.46 -2.60
CA ARG A 62 2.76 24.91 -3.63
C ARG A 62 1.77 23.89 -3.04
N LEU A 63 2.21 23.04 -2.13
CA LEU A 63 1.34 22.11 -1.39
C LEU A 63 0.33 22.88 -0.54
N ALA A 64 0.78 23.85 0.28
CA ALA A 64 -0.09 24.65 1.17
C ALA A 64 -1.19 25.37 0.39
N GLN A 65 -0.86 25.90 -0.79
CA GLN A 65 -1.78 26.58 -1.70
C GLN A 65 -2.65 25.61 -2.53
N LEU A 66 -2.51 24.29 -2.34
CA LEU A 66 -3.18 23.24 -3.13
C LEU A 66 -2.87 23.31 -4.64
N GLY A 67 -1.79 23.99 -5.00
CA GLY A 67 -1.33 24.18 -6.38
C GLY A 67 -0.54 22.98 -6.93
N TYR A 68 0.01 22.14 -6.05
CA TYR A 68 0.79 20.98 -6.46
C TYR A 68 0.00 20.01 -7.35
N ARG A 69 0.65 19.52 -8.40
CA ARG A 69 0.12 18.51 -9.34
C ARG A 69 1.19 17.46 -9.59
N PRO A 70 0.92 16.18 -9.33
CA PRO A 70 1.85 15.11 -9.69
C PRO A 70 2.00 15.00 -11.20
N ALA A 71 3.20 14.69 -11.64
CA ALA A 71 3.49 14.36 -13.02
C ALA A 71 3.08 12.91 -13.33
N PRO A 72 2.88 12.54 -14.61
CA PRO A 72 2.72 11.15 -15.02
C PRO A 72 3.96 10.32 -14.64
N VAL A 73 3.76 9.07 -14.21
CA VAL A 73 4.87 8.17 -13.93
C VAL A 73 5.47 7.64 -15.23
N LEU A 74 6.79 7.52 -15.29
CA LEU A 74 7.49 6.92 -16.42
C LEU A 74 7.35 5.39 -16.36
N ARG A 75 6.81 4.78 -17.42
CA ARG A 75 6.73 3.32 -17.54
C ARG A 75 8.11 2.73 -17.80
N ALA A 76 8.47 1.75 -17.00
CA ALA A 76 9.64 0.91 -17.21
C ALA A 76 9.28 -0.56 -17.01
N TYR A 77 10.04 -1.46 -17.61
CA TYR A 77 9.79 -2.89 -17.51
C TYR A 77 11.02 -3.59 -16.94
N ILE A 78 10.82 -4.38 -15.89
CA ILE A 78 11.88 -5.24 -15.33
C ILE A 78 11.55 -6.72 -15.56
N PRO A 79 12.55 -7.59 -15.83
CA PRO A 79 12.33 -9.03 -15.93
C PRO A 79 11.73 -9.59 -14.65
N LYS A 80 10.72 -10.48 -14.77
CA LYS A 80 10.23 -11.25 -13.63
C LYS A 80 11.14 -12.48 -13.45
N PRO A 81 11.78 -12.68 -12.29
CA PRO A 81 12.62 -13.86 -12.07
C PRO A 81 11.89 -15.16 -12.39
N GLY A 82 12.53 -16.05 -13.17
CA GLY A 82 11.96 -17.37 -13.54
C GLY A 82 10.84 -17.34 -14.59
N SER A 83 10.67 -16.20 -15.31
CA SER A 83 9.63 -16.08 -16.35
C SER A 83 10.10 -15.13 -17.46
N ASP A 84 9.63 -15.36 -18.69
CA ASP A 84 9.81 -14.44 -19.82
C ASP A 84 8.94 -13.16 -19.71
N LYS A 85 8.05 -13.12 -18.72
CA LYS A 85 7.19 -11.96 -18.47
C LYS A 85 7.99 -10.81 -17.85
N LYS A 86 7.60 -9.60 -18.19
CA LYS A 86 8.15 -8.37 -17.59
C LYS A 86 7.13 -7.81 -16.59
N ARG A 87 7.66 -7.25 -15.48
CA ARG A 87 6.85 -6.51 -14.49
C ARG A 87 6.87 -5.03 -14.87
N PRO A 88 5.70 -4.41 -15.11
CA PRO A 88 5.63 -2.98 -15.35
C PRO A 88 5.89 -2.20 -14.05
N LEU A 89 6.75 -1.20 -14.12
CA LEU A 89 7.00 -0.24 -13.04
C LEU A 89 6.59 1.15 -13.49
N GLY A 90 6.07 1.95 -12.57
CA GLY A 90 5.86 3.36 -12.76
C GLY A 90 6.88 4.16 -11.93
N ILE A 91 7.78 4.88 -12.59
CA ILE A 91 8.81 5.68 -11.95
C ILE A 91 8.32 7.13 -11.81
N PRO A 92 7.94 7.61 -10.61
CA PRO A 92 7.54 9.00 -10.41
C PRO A 92 8.75 9.95 -10.54
N CYS A 93 8.50 11.23 -10.84
CA CYS A 93 9.48 12.28 -10.69
C CYS A 93 10.00 12.33 -9.25
N PHE A 94 11.21 12.86 -9.06
CA PHE A 94 11.81 12.86 -7.72
C PHE A 94 10.95 13.65 -6.71
N GLU A 95 10.44 14.79 -7.09
CA GLU A 95 9.56 15.60 -6.25
C GLU A 95 8.26 14.85 -5.89
N ASP A 96 7.70 14.08 -6.83
CA ASP A 96 6.52 13.24 -6.55
C ASP A 96 6.82 12.12 -5.55
N LYS A 97 8.01 11.48 -5.66
CA LYS A 97 8.48 10.51 -4.66
C LYS A 97 8.59 11.15 -3.27
N LEU A 98 9.07 12.38 -3.21
CA LEU A 98 9.20 13.15 -1.97
C LEU A 98 7.83 13.43 -1.33
N VAL A 99 6.87 13.92 -2.12
CA VAL A 99 5.51 14.17 -1.62
C VAL A 99 4.80 12.88 -1.23
N GLN A 100 4.96 11.81 -2.02
CA GLN A 100 4.42 10.49 -1.68
C GLN A 100 4.99 9.98 -0.34
N ARG A 101 6.30 10.14 -0.10
CA ARG A 101 6.92 9.76 1.17
C ARG A 101 6.42 10.61 2.33
N ALA A 102 6.25 11.92 2.14
CA ALA A 102 5.70 12.80 3.16
C ALA A 102 4.26 12.42 3.55
N VAL A 103 3.42 12.10 2.58
CA VAL A 103 2.06 11.55 2.83
C VAL A 103 2.15 10.21 3.56
N ALA A 104 2.99 9.28 3.10
CA ALA A 104 3.14 7.97 3.71
C ALA A 104 3.55 8.07 5.19
N ARG A 105 4.52 8.93 5.53
CA ARG A 105 4.96 9.16 6.92
C ARG A 105 3.82 9.60 7.85
N VAL A 106 2.93 10.44 7.36
CA VAL A 106 1.76 10.90 8.13
C VAL A 106 0.74 9.77 8.29
N LEU A 107 0.42 9.05 7.21
CA LEU A 107 -0.57 7.97 7.23
C LEU A 107 -0.09 6.74 8.00
N GLU A 108 1.20 6.40 7.96
CA GLU A 108 1.80 5.32 8.74
C GLU A 108 1.53 5.49 10.24
N GLN A 109 1.53 6.72 10.77
CA GLN A 109 1.23 6.97 12.18
C GLN A 109 -0.21 6.61 12.57
N ILE A 110 -1.11 6.59 11.60
CA ILE A 110 -2.53 6.26 11.80
C ILE A 110 -2.73 4.77 11.59
N TYR A 111 -2.36 4.26 10.42
CA TYR A 111 -2.68 2.88 10.02
C TYR A 111 -1.87 1.81 10.73
N GLU A 112 -0.64 2.10 11.20
CA GLU A 112 0.12 1.16 12.03
C GLU A 112 -0.56 0.87 13.39
N ALA A 113 -1.50 1.71 13.82
CA ALA A 113 -2.34 1.44 14.99
C ALA A 113 -3.54 0.52 14.65
N ASP A 114 -3.93 0.46 13.38
CA ASP A 114 -5.09 -0.29 12.91
C ASP A 114 -4.72 -1.67 12.35
N PHE A 115 -3.55 -1.78 11.70
CA PHE A 115 -3.12 -3.02 11.06
C PHE A 115 -2.99 -4.17 12.05
N LEU A 116 -3.55 -5.32 11.66
CA LEU A 116 -3.53 -6.53 12.47
C LEU A 116 -2.15 -7.21 12.46
N ASP A 117 -1.92 -8.06 13.46
CA ASP A 117 -0.65 -8.79 13.60
C ASP A 117 -0.41 -9.84 12.51
N CYS A 118 -1.43 -10.24 11.79
CA CYS A 118 -1.33 -11.15 10.65
C CYS A 118 -0.67 -10.52 9.40
N SER A 119 -0.56 -9.18 9.34
CA SER A 119 0.03 -8.43 8.22
C SER A 119 1.47 -8.03 8.52
N TYR A 120 2.41 -8.36 7.61
CA TYR A 120 3.84 -8.15 7.78
C TYR A 120 4.49 -7.27 6.71
N GLY A 121 4.14 -7.47 5.42
CA GLY A 121 4.79 -6.78 4.30
C GLY A 121 4.64 -5.26 4.34
N TYR A 122 5.69 -4.54 3.94
CA TYR A 122 5.74 -3.07 3.84
C TYR A 122 5.43 -2.31 5.14
N ARG A 123 5.58 -2.95 6.29
CA ARG A 123 5.32 -2.34 7.60
C ARG A 123 6.61 -2.08 8.36
N PRO A 124 6.75 -0.92 9.04
CA PRO A 124 7.91 -0.63 9.87
C PRO A 124 8.11 -1.68 10.97
N GLY A 125 9.34 -2.21 11.09
CA GLY A 125 9.68 -3.20 12.11
C GLY A 125 9.11 -4.60 11.89
N ARG A 126 8.46 -4.86 10.74
CA ARG A 126 7.99 -6.19 10.32
C ARG A 126 8.84 -6.73 9.18
N THR A 127 9.14 -8.03 9.23
CA THR A 127 9.99 -8.69 8.22
C THR A 127 9.36 -9.99 7.72
N CYS A 128 9.82 -10.46 6.56
CA CYS A 128 9.42 -11.76 6.01
C CYS A 128 9.80 -12.90 6.98
N HIS A 129 10.98 -12.84 7.62
CA HIS A 129 11.41 -13.83 8.60
C HIS A 129 10.45 -13.93 9.79
N GLN A 130 9.94 -12.80 10.29
CA GLN A 130 8.93 -12.81 11.36
C GLN A 130 7.62 -13.47 10.94
N ALA A 131 7.19 -13.28 9.67
CA ALA A 131 6.02 -13.95 9.12
C ALA A 131 6.24 -15.47 9.06
N LEU A 132 7.40 -15.90 8.53
CA LEU A 132 7.79 -17.31 8.45
C LEU A 132 7.93 -17.95 9.83
N ASP A 133 8.54 -17.28 10.80
CA ASP A 133 8.64 -17.76 12.17
C ASP A 133 7.27 -17.90 12.85
N GLY A 134 6.35 -16.96 12.60
CA GLY A 134 4.98 -17.01 13.08
C GLY A 134 4.24 -18.21 12.49
N LEU A 135 4.34 -18.41 11.20
CA LEU A 135 3.78 -19.54 10.47
C LEU A 135 4.35 -20.86 10.97
N GLY A 136 5.68 -20.99 11.05
CA GLY A 136 6.35 -22.20 11.51
C GLY A 136 5.91 -22.61 12.92
N ARG A 137 5.87 -21.63 13.86
CA ARG A 137 5.34 -21.87 15.22
C ARG A 137 3.88 -22.31 15.21
N THR A 138 3.07 -21.73 14.33
CA THR A 138 1.65 -22.09 14.22
C THR A 138 1.49 -23.52 13.72
N ILE A 139 2.18 -23.92 12.65
CA ILE A 139 2.12 -25.29 12.11
C ILE A 139 2.62 -26.31 13.15
N GLN A 140 3.67 -26.00 13.91
CA GLN A 140 4.26 -26.92 14.88
C GLN A 140 3.45 -27.07 16.16
N ARG A 141 2.74 -26.02 16.61
CA ARG A 141 2.16 -25.95 17.95
C ARG A 141 0.64 -25.90 18.00
N LYS A 142 0.00 -25.69 16.84
CA LYS A 142 -1.44 -25.52 16.72
C LYS A 142 -2.04 -26.67 15.92
N LYS A 143 -3.35 -26.81 15.98
CA LYS A 143 -4.08 -27.83 15.25
C LYS A 143 -4.26 -27.39 13.79
N VAL A 144 -3.19 -27.53 13.01
CA VAL A 144 -3.17 -27.22 11.57
C VAL A 144 -2.98 -28.50 10.78
N SER A 145 -3.94 -28.82 9.90
CA SER A 145 -3.88 -29.97 8.98
C SER A 145 -3.98 -29.56 7.52
N TYR A 146 -4.47 -28.33 7.24
CA TYR A 146 -4.66 -27.81 5.90
C TYR A 146 -4.09 -26.40 5.80
N VAL A 147 -3.38 -26.13 4.71
CA VAL A 147 -2.85 -24.81 4.37
C VAL A 147 -3.39 -24.44 3.00
N VAL A 148 -3.94 -23.24 2.90
CA VAL A 148 -4.37 -22.63 1.64
C VAL A 148 -3.43 -21.46 1.38
N GLU A 149 -2.61 -21.60 0.36
CA GLU A 149 -1.81 -20.53 -0.22
C GLU A 149 -2.58 -19.91 -1.38
N SER A 150 -2.55 -18.61 -1.51
CA SER A 150 -3.25 -17.92 -2.58
C SER A 150 -2.57 -16.59 -2.88
N ASP A 151 -2.57 -16.20 -4.15
CA ASP A 151 -2.06 -14.93 -4.64
C ASP A 151 -3.20 -14.15 -5.31
N ILE A 152 -3.07 -12.82 -5.35
CA ILE A 152 -4.03 -11.94 -6.00
C ILE A 152 -3.48 -11.56 -7.38
N ARG A 153 -4.22 -11.93 -8.42
CA ARG A 153 -3.82 -11.66 -9.80
C ARG A 153 -3.61 -10.18 -10.06
N GLY A 154 -2.36 -9.82 -10.37
CA GLY A 154 -2.01 -8.44 -10.75
C GLY A 154 -2.47 -7.38 -9.75
N PHE A 155 -2.39 -7.64 -8.46
CA PHE A 155 -3.00 -6.84 -7.39
C PHE A 155 -2.80 -5.33 -7.56
N PHE A 156 -1.54 -4.88 -7.76
CA PHE A 156 -1.23 -3.45 -7.87
C PHE A 156 -1.88 -2.77 -9.09
N ASP A 157 -2.14 -3.52 -10.14
CA ASP A 157 -2.74 -3.02 -11.37
C ASP A 157 -4.28 -2.92 -11.28
N HIS A 158 -4.89 -3.67 -10.33
CA HIS A 158 -6.35 -3.78 -10.15
C HIS A 158 -6.89 -3.16 -8.87
N VAL A 159 -6.09 -2.40 -8.12
CA VAL A 159 -6.60 -1.66 -6.94
C VAL A 159 -7.65 -0.65 -7.39
N ASN A 160 -8.90 -0.89 -7.01
CA ASN A 160 -10.00 0.01 -7.35
C ASN A 160 -9.91 1.32 -6.55
N HIS A 161 -9.78 2.44 -7.26
CA HIS A 161 -9.57 3.76 -6.64
C HIS A 161 -10.76 4.19 -5.77
N GLU A 162 -12.00 3.89 -6.15
CA GLU A 162 -13.17 4.28 -5.37
C GLU A 162 -13.23 3.55 -4.03
N TRP A 163 -12.98 2.23 -4.04
CA TRP A 163 -12.89 1.45 -2.81
C TRP A 163 -11.74 1.90 -1.92
N LEU A 164 -10.56 2.16 -2.52
CA LEU A 164 -9.42 2.68 -1.77
C LEU A 164 -9.76 4.00 -1.07
N MET A 165 -10.38 4.94 -1.80
CA MET A 165 -10.78 6.23 -1.23
C MET A 165 -11.86 6.08 -0.15
N LYS A 166 -12.80 5.14 -0.29
CA LYS A 166 -13.78 4.80 0.76
C LYS A 166 -13.07 4.29 2.02
N PHE A 167 -12.11 3.38 1.86
CA PHE A 167 -11.34 2.84 3.00
C PHE A 167 -10.49 3.92 3.69
N LEU A 168 -9.79 4.75 2.91
CA LEU A 168 -9.06 5.89 3.47
C LEU A 168 -9.98 6.83 4.22
N GLY A 169 -11.17 7.10 3.70
CA GLY A 169 -12.18 7.99 4.30
C GLY A 169 -12.71 7.52 5.67
N LEU A 170 -12.53 6.23 6.03
CA LEU A 170 -12.91 5.73 7.36
C LEU A 170 -12.01 6.32 8.47
N ARG A 171 -10.77 6.65 8.16
CA ARG A 171 -9.80 7.20 9.12
C ARG A 171 -9.36 8.62 8.80
N ILE A 172 -9.47 9.05 7.55
CA ILE A 172 -8.99 10.34 7.06
C ILE A 172 -10.20 11.18 6.62
N GLY A 173 -10.54 12.19 7.43
CA GLY A 173 -11.58 13.17 7.11
C GLY A 173 -11.02 14.46 6.49
N ASP A 174 -9.69 14.64 6.45
CA ASP A 174 -9.06 15.80 5.82
C ASP A 174 -9.16 15.67 4.28
N LYS A 175 -10.10 16.40 3.70
CA LYS A 175 -10.37 16.39 2.26
C LYS A 175 -9.17 16.82 1.41
N ARG A 176 -8.21 17.58 1.97
CA ARG A 176 -7.00 18.03 1.26
C ARG A 176 -6.06 16.85 1.08
N VAL A 177 -5.87 16.02 2.12
CA VAL A 177 -5.08 14.79 2.05
C VAL A 177 -5.71 13.82 1.05
N LEU A 178 -7.01 13.54 1.17
CA LEU A 178 -7.72 12.65 0.24
C LEU A 178 -7.63 13.14 -1.21
N ARG A 179 -7.78 14.45 -1.44
CA ARG A 179 -7.63 15.05 -2.78
C ARG A 179 -6.22 14.90 -3.33
N LEU A 180 -5.19 15.03 -2.47
CA LEU A 180 -3.80 14.86 -2.88
C LEU A 180 -3.55 13.39 -3.29
N ILE A 181 -3.99 12.44 -2.48
CA ILE A 181 -3.88 11.00 -2.81
C ILE A 181 -4.62 10.69 -4.12
N TRP A 182 -5.84 11.18 -4.27
CA TRP A 182 -6.62 11.01 -5.50
C TRP A 182 -5.89 11.52 -6.74
N ARG A 183 -5.25 12.70 -6.67
CA ARG A 183 -4.45 13.25 -7.76
C ARG A 183 -3.26 12.37 -8.10
N MET A 184 -2.59 11.79 -7.09
CA MET A 184 -1.47 10.86 -7.30
C MET A 184 -1.93 9.58 -7.99
N LEU A 185 -3.09 9.04 -7.62
CA LEU A 185 -3.67 7.87 -8.28
C LEU A 185 -4.07 8.14 -9.74
N LYS A 186 -4.53 9.35 -10.02
CA LYS A 186 -4.97 9.79 -11.36
C LYS A 186 -3.88 10.49 -12.19
N GLY A 187 -2.64 10.55 -11.70
CA GLY A 187 -1.53 11.25 -12.36
C GLY A 187 -1.16 10.71 -13.75
N GLY A 188 -1.60 9.51 -14.08
CA GLY A 188 -1.36 8.88 -15.37
C GLY A 188 0.00 8.22 -15.49
N VAL A 189 0.20 7.56 -16.63
CA VAL A 189 1.42 6.83 -16.96
C VAL A 189 1.92 7.33 -18.33
N MET A 190 3.21 7.65 -18.42
CA MET A 190 3.87 7.97 -19.68
C MET A 190 4.60 6.74 -20.20
N GLU A 191 4.21 6.29 -21.38
CA GLU A 191 4.82 5.17 -22.10
C GLU A 191 5.01 5.57 -23.58
N ASP A 192 6.18 5.32 -24.12
CA ASP A 192 6.55 5.66 -25.52
C ASP A 192 6.21 7.12 -25.92
N GLY A 193 6.35 8.06 -24.97
CA GLY A 193 6.06 9.49 -25.21
C GLY A 193 4.58 9.86 -25.17
N LEU A 194 3.68 8.91 -24.90
CA LEU A 194 2.25 9.14 -24.78
C LEU A 194 1.82 9.02 -23.30
N THR A 195 0.90 9.89 -22.88
CA THR A 195 0.33 9.84 -21.53
C THR A 195 -1.01 9.09 -21.57
N HIS A 196 -1.09 8.04 -20.76
CA HIS A 196 -2.29 7.24 -20.56
C HIS A 196 -2.93 7.57 -19.20
N ALA A 197 -4.25 7.69 -19.17
CA ALA A 197 -4.97 7.89 -17.93
C ALA A 197 -4.89 6.63 -17.05
N SER A 198 -4.78 6.80 -15.72
CA SER A 198 -4.85 5.71 -14.76
C SER A 198 -6.27 5.66 -14.19
N GLU A 199 -7.06 4.67 -14.57
CA GLU A 199 -8.42 4.50 -14.06
C GLU A 199 -8.48 3.64 -12.81
N GLU A 200 -7.58 2.66 -12.69
CA GLU A 200 -7.39 1.77 -11.55
C GLU A 200 -5.90 1.52 -11.30
N GLY A 201 -5.60 0.82 -10.24
CA GLY A 201 -4.24 0.45 -9.86
C GLY A 201 -3.49 1.52 -9.07
N THR A 202 -2.38 1.09 -8.48
CA THR A 202 -1.42 1.97 -7.84
C THR A 202 -0.06 1.80 -8.53
N PRO A 203 0.63 2.88 -8.89
CA PRO A 203 1.91 2.76 -9.60
C PRO A 203 2.91 1.92 -8.80
N GLN A 204 3.36 0.79 -9.36
CA GLN A 204 4.44 0.01 -8.76
C GLN A 204 5.75 0.80 -8.86
N GLY A 205 6.34 1.17 -7.70
CA GLY A 205 7.56 1.95 -7.62
C GLY A 205 7.41 3.31 -6.94
N GLY A 206 6.19 3.72 -6.61
CA GLY A 206 5.92 4.90 -5.77
C GLY A 206 6.11 4.58 -4.27
N SER A 207 6.54 5.58 -3.48
CA SER A 207 6.75 5.42 -2.03
C SER A 207 5.45 5.27 -1.21
N LEU A 208 4.32 5.66 -1.77
CA LEU A 208 3.01 5.60 -1.10
C LEU A 208 2.25 4.31 -1.40
N SER A 209 2.46 3.70 -2.58
CA SER A 209 1.71 2.53 -3.05
C SER A 209 1.74 1.33 -2.08
N PRO A 210 2.87 0.98 -1.42
CA PRO A 210 2.91 -0.10 -0.45
C PRO A 210 1.97 0.11 0.75
N LEU A 211 1.89 1.33 1.27
CA LEU A 211 0.98 1.65 2.36
C LEU A 211 -0.49 1.61 1.91
N LEU A 212 -0.80 2.17 0.74
CA LEU A 212 -2.16 2.14 0.18
C LEU A 212 -2.63 0.71 -0.08
N SER A 213 -1.73 -0.16 -0.56
CA SER A 213 -1.96 -1.59 -0.72
C SER A 213 -2.30 -2.27 0.61
N ASN A 214 -1.53 -1.98 1.65
CA ASN A 214 -1.82 -2.50 2.99
C ASN A 214 -3.15 -1.99 3.53
N VAL A 215 -3.51 -0.72 3.31
CA VAL A 215 -4.83 -0.19 3.70
C VAL A 215 -5.94 -0.95 2.96
N TYR A 216 -5.79 -1.15 1.66
CA TYR A 216 -6.78 -1.88 0.86
C TYR A 216 -6.99 -3.31 1.37
N LEU A 217 -5.92 -4.07 1.50
CA LEU A 217 -5.97 -5.47 1.93
C LEU A 217 -6.37 -5.64 3.41
N HIS A 218 -6.07 -4.66 4.26
CA HIS A 218 -6.57 -4.65 5.62
C HIS A 218 -8.10 -4.71 5.69
N TYR A 219 -8.80 -3.90 4.89
CA TYR A 219 -10.27 -3.90 4.85
C TYR A 219 -10.84 -5.05 4.02
N VAL A 220 -10.17 -5.44 2.94
CA VAL A 220 -10.65 -6.51 2.06
C VAL A 220 -10.44 -7.88 2.68
N LEU A 221 -9.25 -8.17 3.21
CA LEU A 221 -8.86 -9.51 3.67
C LEU A 221 -8.68 -9.60 5.18
N ASP A 222 -7.81 -8.79 5.79
CA ASP A 222 -7.38 -8.99 7.17
C ASP A 222 -8.56 -8.92 8.14
N LEU A 223 -9.36 -7.85 8.07
CA LEU A 223 -10.54 -7.68 8.93
C LEU A 223 -11.63 -8.69 8.62
N TRP A 224 -11.83 -9.04 7.36
CA TRP A 224 -12.81 -10.05 6.98
C TRP A 224 -12.43 -11.41 7.55
N PHE A 225 -11.17 -11.83 7.40
CA PHE A 225 -10.71 -13.11 7.95
C PHE A 225 -10.85 -13.12 9.48
N GLU A 226 -10.24 -12.17 10.19
CA GLU A 226 -10.18 -12.20 11.65
C GLU A 226 -11.51 -11.94 12.34
N ARG A 227 -12.35 -11.05 11.80
CA ARG A 227 -13.58 -10.64 12.47
C ARG A 227 -14.82 -11.42 12.06
N ARG A 228 -14.81 -12.01 10.86
CA ARG A 228 -15.96 -12.72 10.30
C ARG A 228 -15.66 -14.18 10.02
N PHE A 229 -14.80 -14.49 9.06
CA PHE A 229 -14.56 -15.86 8.57
C PHE A 229 -14.08 -16.78 9.69
N ARG A 230 -13.01 -16.41 10.39
CA ARG A 230 -12.41 -17.19 11.47
C ARG A 230 -13.40 -17.59 12.58
N LYS A 231 -14.33 -16.68 12.93
CA LYS A 231 -15.34 -16.92 13.95
C LYS A 231 -16.38 -17.99 13.57
N GLN A 232 -16.49 -18.29 12.28
CA GLN A 232 -17.42 -19.27 11.74
C GLN A 232 -16.74 -20.63 11.49
N CYS A 233 -15.41 -20.73 11.66
CA CYS A 233 -14.69 -21.98 11.54
C CYS A 233 -15.04 -22.92 12.67
N ARG A 234 -15.16 -24.23 12.35
CA ARG A 234 -15.39 -25.31 13.31
C ARG A 234 -14.17 -25.59 14.17
N GLY A 235 -12.97 -25.34 13.62
CA GLY A 235 -11.70 -25.54 14.27
C GLY A 235 -10.83 -24.31 14.32
N GLU A 236 -9.57 -24.52 14.67
CA GLU A 236 -8.57 -23.48 14.71
C GLU A 236 -8.29 -23.00 13.27
N ALA A 237 -8.21 -21.66 13.08
CA ALA A 237 -7.87 -21.04 11.82
C ALA A 237 -6.93 -19.85 12.06
N TYR A 238 -5.91 -19.71 11.19
CA TYR A 238 -4.85 -18.70 11.28
C TYR A 238 -4.58 -18.11 9.91
N TYR A 239 -4.15 -16.85 9.86
CA TYR A 239 -3.92 -16.11 8.63
C TYR A 239 -2.60 -15.34 8.71
N PHE A 240 -1.84 -15.34 7.62
CA PHE A 240 -0.58 -14.65 7.47
C PHE A 240 -0.53 -13.97 6.12
N ARG A 241 -0.19 -12.68 6.11
CA ARG A 241 -0.06 -11.90 4.87
C ARG A 241 1.27 -11.15 4.84
N PHE A 242 1.97 -11.27 3.72
CA PHE A 242 3.14 -10.47 3.40
C PHE A 242 2.90 -9.74 2.08
N ALA A 243 2.57 -8.45 2.14
CA ALA A 243 2.08 -7.66 1.00
C ALA A 243 0.79 -8.25 0.40
N ASP A 244 0.81 -8.64 -0.86
CA ASP A 244 -0.26 -9.32 -1.60
C ASP A 244 -0.23 -10.84 -1.48
N ASP A 245 0.92 -11.43 -1.10
CA ASP A 245 1.04 -12.84 -0.78
C ASP A 245 0.38 -13.16 0.55
N PHE A 246 -0.44 -14.20 0.61
CA PHE A 246 -1.03 -14.64 1.86
C PHE A 246 -1.30 -16.14 1.90
N LEU A 247 -1.41 -16.64 3.12
CA LEU A 247 -1.82 -18.00 3.38
C LEU A 247 -2.71 -18.10 4.62
N ALA A 248 -3.59 -19.10 4.61
CA ALA A 248 -4.47 -19.42 5.71
C ALA A 248 -4.29 -20.89 6.12
N CYS A 249 -4.24 -21.12 7.45
CA CYS A 249 -4.07 -22.45 8.05
C CYS A 249 -5.36 -22.87 8.73
N PHE A 250 -5.75 -24.14 8.56
CA PHE A 250 -7.00 -24.67 9.09
C PHE A 250 -6.81 -26.02 9.76
N GLN A 251 -7.62 -26.28 10.78
CA GLN A 251 -7.70 -27.60 11.40
C GLN A 251 -8.51 -28.57 10.56
N TYR A 252 -9.61 -28.14 9.93
CA TYR A 252 -10.53 -28.98 9.18
C TYR A 252 -10.56 -28.63 7.70
N ARG A 253 -10.75 -29.68 6.86
CA ARG A 253 -10.82 -29.55 5.40
C ARG A 253 -11.99 -28.68 4.95
N GLU A 254 -13.12 -28.83 5.62
CA GLU A 254 -14.35 -28.11 5.29
C GLU A 254 -14.19 -26.60 5.47
N ASP A 255 -13.45 -26.18 6.52
CA ASP A 255 -13.14 -24.77 6.73
C ASP A 255 -12.20 -24.23 5.65
N ALA A 256 -11.20 -25.03 5.21
CA ALA A 256 -10.29 -24.66 4.14
C ALA A 256 -11.01 -24.56 2.78
N ALA A 257 -11.89 -25.49 2.46
CA ALA A 257 -12.69 -25.47 1.23
C ALA A 257 -13.63 -24.26 1.18
N ARG A 258 -14.35 -24.01 2.28
CA ARG A 258 -15.23 -22.84 2.40
C ARG A 258 -14.45 -21.52 2.29
N PHE A 259 -13.22 -21.48 2.84
CA PHE A 259 -12.36 -20.29 2.70
C PHE A 259 -12.09 -19.95 1.24
N LEU A 260 -11.75 -20.94 0.41
CA LEU A 260 -11.50 -20.74 -1.02
C LEU A 260 -12.72 -20.22 -1.78
N GLU A 261 -13.91 -20.72 -1.45
CA GLU A 261 -15.16 -20.28 -2.06
C GLU A 261 -15.48 -18.82 -1.66
N GLU A 262 -15.54 -18.55 -0.35
CA GLU A 262 -15.85 -17.21 0.16
C GLU A 262 -14.76 -16.17 -0.19
N LEU A 263 -13.49 -16.60 -0.34
CA LEU A 263 -12.39 -15.73 -0.77
C LEU A 263 -12.61 -15.22 -2.18
N LYS A 264 -13.03 -16.07 -3.12
CA LYS A 264 -13.32 -15.68 -4.51
C LYS A 264 -14.41 -14.61 -4.55
N GLU A 265 -15.55 -14.89 -3.91
CA GLU A 265 -16.66 -13.94 -3.82
C GLU A 265 -16.23 -12.62 -3.15
N ARG A 266 -15.38 -12.74 -2.11
CA ARG A 266 -14.86 -11.58 -1.38
C ARG A 266 -13.98 -10.69 -2.25
N LEU A 267 -13.03 -11.26 -2.99
CA LEU A 267 -12.13 -10.52 -3.87
C LEU A 267 -12.89 -9.89 -5.03
N GLU A 268 -13.79 -10.63 -5.67
CA GLU A 268 -14.61 -10.17 -6.78
C GLU A 268 -15.44 -8.93 -6.42
N LYS A 269 -16.01 -8.88 -5.21
CA LYS A 269 -16.70 -7.71 -4.66
C LYS A 269 -15.85 -6.43 -4.67
N PHE A 270 -14.54 -6.57 -4.58
CA PHE A 270 -13.58 -5.46 -4.54
C PHE A 270 -12.75 -5.35 -5.82
N HIS A 271 -13.25 -5.92 -6.93
CA HIS A 271 -12.60 -5.90 -8.24
C HIS A 271 -11.21 -6.56 -8.26
N LEU A 272 -11.03 -7.60 -7.44
CA LEU A 272 -9.83 -8.41 -7.39
C LEU A 272 -10.15 -9.86 -7.76
N GLU A 273 -9.15 -10.59 -8.23
CA GLU A 273 -9.26 -12.00 -8.59
C GLU A 273 -8.15 -12.81 -7.92
N VAL A 274 -8.46 -14.07 -7.59
CA VAL A 274 -7.44 -15.05 -7.18
C VAL A 274 -6.64 -15.45 -8.42
N GLU A 275 -5.29 -15.50 -8.29
CA GLU A 275 -4.45 -16.05 -9.37
C GLU A 275 -4.84 -17.53 -9.60
N PRO A 276 -5.08 -17.96 -10.82
CA PRO A 276 -5.35 -19.37 -11.11
C PRO A 276 -4.14 -20.24 -10.74
N THR A 277 -4.34 -21.26 -9.91
CA THR A 277 -3.32 -22.27 -9.55
C THR A 277 -3.13 -23.30 -10.65
#